data_0d58058bb9685d59ee2d1104fcbff729
#
_entry.id   0d58058bb9685d59ee2d1104fcbff729
#
_cell.length_a   1.000
_cell.length_b   1.000
_cell.length_c   1.000
_cell.angle_alpha   90.00
_cell.angle_beta   90.00
_cell.angle_gamma   90.00
#
_symmetry.space_group_name_H-M   'P 1'
#
loop_
_entity.id
_entity.type
_entity.pdbx_description
1 polymer ?
#
loop_
_entity_poly.entity_id
_entity_poly.type
_entity_poly.pdbx_seq_one_letter_code
_entity_poly.pdbx_strand_id
1 'polypeptide(L)'
;MKTILLILTIILFTGCQGVIGSKDNETIYHVEWVLGTDDNPSGYSYTNETLQVTGMITNTGDTTILALWWVEAEFYSDSTFTLILGGDQQSFNVNLQTGVSTQWTLNYSSQDKVESDYPNFAINNFRAFISKN
;
A
#
# COMPACT_ATOMS: atom_id res chain seq x y z
N MET A 1 29.42 -51.99 -17.93
CA MET A 1 28.33 -51.35 -17.25
C MET A 1 28.73 -49.93 -16.95
N LYS A 2 28.17 -48.96 -17.67
CA LYS A 2 28.46 -47.56 -17.46
C LYS A 2 27.36 -46.98 -16.55
N THR A 3 27.74 -46.66 -15.34
CA THR A 3 26.85 -45.98 -14.38
C THR A 3 26.77 -44.50 -14.78
N ILE A 4 25.62 -44.10 -15.27
CA ILE A 4 25.33 -42.67 -15.55
C ILE A 4 24.94 -42.02 -14.22
N LEU A 5 25.84 -41.20 -13.72
CA LEU A 5 25.58 -40.34 -12.55
C LEU A 5 24.74 -39.16 -13.00
N LEU A 6 23.44 -39.19 -12.67
CA LEU A 6 22.51 -38.09 -12.93
C LEU A 6 22.77 -37.02 -11.87
N ILE A 7 23.52 -35.98 -12.22
CA ILE A 7 23.67 -34.80 -11.36
C ILE A 7 22.41 -33.96 -11.51
N LEU A 8 21.53 -34.05 -10.51
CA LEU A 8 20.38 -33.18 -10.38
C LEU A 8 20.85 -31.80 -9.92
N THR A 9 21.04 -30.90 -10.85
CA THR A 9 21.35 -29.49 -10.55
C THR A 9 20.09 -28.83 -10.02
N ILE A 10 19.98 -28.71 -8.70
CA ILE A 10 18.95 -27.87 -8.07
C ILE A 10 19.34 -26.42 -8.28
N ILE A 11 18.74 -25.78 -9.25
CA ILE A 11 18.84 -24.34 -9.43
C ILE A 11 17.98 -23.69 -8.33
N LEU A 12 18.62 -23.31 -7.25
CA LEU A 12 18.03 -22.42 -6.25
C LEU A 12 17.88 -21.03 -6.91
N PHE A 13 16.68 -20.77 -7.38
CA PHE A 13 16.29 -19.38 -7.67
C PHE A 13 16.17 -18.63 -6.33
N THR A 14 17.29 -18.09 -5.87
CA THR A 14 17.24 -17.01 -4.92
C THR A 14 16.74 -15.77 -5.65
N GLY A 15 15.41 -15.65 -5.75
CA GLY A 15 14.80 -14.42 -6.21
C GLY A 15 15.23 -13.31 -5.27
N CYS A 16 16.06 -12.40 -5.77
CA CYS A 16 16.32 -11.12 -5.14
C CYS A 16 14.99 -10.37 -5.15
N GLN A 17 14.17 -10.60 -4.14
CA GLN A 17 13.07 -9.71 -3.85
C GLN A 17 13.72 -8.42 -3.37
N GLY A 18 13.65 -7.39 -4.19
CA GLY A 18 13.96 -6.03 -3.77
C GLY A 18 12.97 -5.66 -2.68
N VAL A 19 13.36 -5.85 -1.43
CA VAL A 19 12.55 -5.53 -0.27
C VAL A 19 12.64 -4.02 -0.07
N ILE A 20 11.71 -3.30 -0.68
CA ILE A 20 11.35 -1.97 -0.20
C ILE A 20 10.33 -2.21 0.91
N GLY A 21 10.74 -2.09 2.15
CA GLY A 21 9.88 -2.30 3.31
C GLY A 21 10.48 -3.30 4.31
N SER A 22 10.31 -3.03 5.58
CA SER A 22 10.82 -3.84 6.67
C SER A 22 10.30 -5.27 6.59
N LYS A 23 11.17 -6.21 6.84
CA LYS A 23 10.96 -7.66 6.75
C LYS A 23 9.86 -8.22 7.65
N ASP A 24 9.33 -7.42 8.57
CA ASP A 24 8.57 -7.91 9.71
C ASP A 24 7.15 -7.32 9.80
N ASN A 25 6.63 -6.80 8.68
CA ASN A 25 5.28 -6.27 8.64
C ASN A 25 4.26 -7.38 8.37
N GLU A 26 3.30 -7.51 9.27
CA GLU A 26 2.17 -8.43 9.09
C GLU A 26 0.99 -7.71 8.46
N THR A 27 0.55 -8.18 7.29
CA THR A 27 -0.63 -7.63 6.63
C THR A 27 -1.90 -7.96 7.40
N ILE A 28 -2.74 -6.95 7.60
CA ILE A 28 -4.07 -7.09 8.17
C ILE A 28 -5.05 -7.40 7.04
N TYR A 29 -5.64 -8.60 7.03
CA TYR A 29 -6.52 -9.06 5.95
C TYR A 29 -8.01 -8.80 6.22
N HIS A 30 -8.40 -8.61 7.48
CA HIS A 30 -9.79 -8.41 7.87
C HIS A 30 -10.17 -6.93 7.91
N VAL A 31 -9.89 -6.25 6.82
CA VAL A 31 -10.26 -4.85 6.61
C VAL A 31 -10.86 -4.68 5.23
N GLU A 32 -11.81 -3.77 5.11
CA GLU A 32 -12.30 -3.25 3.85
C GLU A 32 -11.91 -1.79 3.73
N TRP A 33 -11.48 -1.39 2.55
CA TRP A 33 -11.17 0.00 2.27
C TRP A 33 -11.87 0.47 1.01
N VAL A 34 -12.21 1.74 0.99
CA VAL A 34 -12.83 2.42 -0.15
C VAL A 34 -12.13 3.76 -0.36
N LEU A 35 -12.10 4.20 -1.62
CA LEU A 35 -11.71 5.57 -1.95
C LEU A 35 -12.85 6.52 -1.61
N GLY A 36 -12.45 7.74 -1.26
CA GLY A 36 -13.39 8.81 -1.00
C GLY A 36 -13.83 8.92 0.46
N THR A 37 -14.31 10.11 0.76
CA THR A 37 -14.91 10.50 2.04
C THR A 37 -16.14 11.35 1.74
N ASP A 38 -16.91 11.74 2.76
CA ASP A 38 -18.06 12.64 2.59
C ASP A 38 -17.66 13.98 1.96
N ASP A 39 -16.47 14.50 2.30
CA ASP A 39 -15.96 15.78 1.78
C ASP A 39 -15.28 15.64 0.41
N ASN A 40 -14.80 14.46 0.06
CA ASN A 40 -14.15 14.16 -1.21
C ASN A 40 -14.58 12.79 -1.75
N PRO A 41 -15.74 12.68 -2.38
CA PRO A 41 -16.27 11.40 -2.83
C PRO A 41 -15.41 10.65 -3.86
N SER A 42 -14.58 11.35 -4.63
CA SER A 42 -13.66 10.72 -5.58
C SER A 42 -12.42 10.12 -4.91
N GLY A 43 -12.06 10.60 -3.73
CA GLY A 43 -10.85 10.24 -3.02
C GLY A 43 -9.57 10.88 -3.55
N TYR A 44 -9.57 11.42 -4.75
CA TYR A 44 -8.40 12.03 -5.40
C TYR A 44 -8.46 13.55 -5.33
N SER A 45 -7.37 14.16 -4.92
CA SER A 45 -7.17 15.61 -4.98
C SER A 45 -5.70 15.93 -5.24
N TYR A 46 -5.43 17.16 -5.62
CA TYR A 46 -4.06 17.59 -5.88
C TYR A 46 -3.89 19.09 -5.59
N THR A 47 -2.67 19.43 -5.25
CA THR A 47 -2.12 20.77 -5.29
C THR A 47 -1.00 20.82 -6.32
N ASN A 48 -0.38 21.99 -6.53
CA ASN A 48 0.67 22.12 -7.54
C ASN A 48 1.83 21.11 -7.40
N GLU A 49 2.12 20.63 -6.19
CA GLU A 49 3.30 19.81 -5.89
C GLU A 49 2.94 18.48 -5.22
N THR A 50 1.65 18.25 -4.93
CA THR A 50 1.22 17.09 -4.16
C THR A 50 0.01 16.42 -4.79
N LEU A 51 0.11 15.14 -5.03
CA LEU A 51 -1.02 14.25 -5.31
C LEU A 51 -1.49 13.68 -3.98
N GLN A 52 -2.79 13.75 -3.71
CA GLN A 52 -3.38 13.25 -2.48
C GLN A 52 -4.49 12.25 -2.78
N VAL A 53 -4.54 11.20 -2.00
CA VAL A 53 -5.65 10.24 -2.02
C VAL A 53 -6.17 10.04 -0.61
N THR A 54 -7.49 10.03 -0.47
CA THR A 54 -8.19 9.80 0.80
C THR A 54 -9.19 8.66 0.64
N GLY A 55 -9.48 8.04 1.73
CA GLY A 55 -10.51 7.00 1.79
C GLY A 55 -10.87 6.62 3.21
N MET A 56 -11.68 5.60 3.32
CA MET A 56 -12.10 5.00 4.58
C MET A 56 -11.59 3.57 4.66
N ILE A 57 -11.23 3.14 5.85
CA ILE A 57 -10.91 1.75 6.15
C ILE A 57 -11.74 1.28 7.33
N THR A 58 -12.31 0.10 7.23
CA THR A 58 -13.19 -0.50 8.23
C THR A 58 -12.60 -1.82 8.71
N ASN A 59 -12.56 -2.02 10.02
CA ASN A 59 -12.22 -3.34 10.57
C ASN A 59 -13.42 -4.28 10.42
N THR A 60 -13.32 -5.25 9.52
CA THR A 60 -14.35 -6.27 9.26
C THR A 60 -14.10 -7.58 9.99
N GLY A 61 -13.00 -7.66 10.76
CA GLY A 61 -12.66 -8.80 11.59
C GLY A 61 -13.45 -8.85 12.89
N ASP A 62 -13.20 -9.89 13.65
CA ASP A 62 -13.81 -10.15 14.96
C ASP A 62 -12.95 -9.69 16.15
N THR A 63 -11.77 -9.16 15.87
CA THR A 63 -10.82 -8.65 16.86
C THR A 63 -10.46 -7.20 16.59
N THR A 64 -10.18 -6.46 17.66
CA THR A 64 -9.69 -5.07 17.57
C THR A 64 -8.28 -5.05 16.98
N ILE A 65 -8.06 -4.18 16.00
CA ILE A 65 -6.72 -3.87 15.51
C ILE A 65 -6.06 -2.92 16.51
N LEU A 66 -4.98 -3.37 17.13
CA LEU A 66 -4.30 -2.58 18.16
C LEU A 66 -3.33 -1.58 17.54
N ALA A 67 -3.22 -0.42 18.17
CA ALA A 67 -2.17 0.56 17.84
C ALA A 67 -0.78 -0.05 18.13
N LEU A 68 0.22 0.17 17.36
CA LEU A 68 0.38 1.05 16.21
C LEU A 68 0.19 0.22 14.92
N TRP A 69 -0.58 0.72 13.99
CA TRP A 69 -0.78 0.09 12.69
C TRP A 69 -0.70 1.14 11.57
N TRP A 70 -0.57 0.70 10.32
CA TRP A 70 -0.34 1.57 9.15
C TRP A 70 -1.22 1.18 7.99
N VAL A 71 -1.43 2.12 7.10
CA VAL A 71 -1.83 1.87 5.71
C VAL A 71 -0.73 2.37 4.78
N GLU A 72 -0.59 1.74 3.62
CA GLU A 72 0.32 2.18 2.56
C GLU A 72 -0.29 1.94 1.19
N ALA A 73 0.16 2.68 0.20
CA ALA A 73 -0.12 2.43 -1.22
C ALA A 73 0.98 3.01 -2.10
N GLU A 74 0.98 2.58 -3.34
CA GLU A 74 1.84 3.11 -4.40
C GLU A 74 1.05 4.03 -5.31
N PHE A 75 1.66 5.15 -5.68
CA PHE A 75 1.14 6.12 -6.64
C PHE A 75 1.65 5.83 -8.04
N TYR A 76 0.76 5.86 -9.01
CA TYR A 76 1.03 5.63 -10.43
C TYR A 76 0.56 6.81 -11.26
N SER A 77 1.17 7.00 -12.43
CA SER A 77 0.82 8.08 -13.35
C SER A 77 -0.62 8.05 -13.81
N ASP A 78 -1.20 6.85 -13.91
CA ASP A 78 -2.58 6.61 -14.30
C ASP A 78 -3.07 5.20 -13.88
N SER A 79 -4.32 4.90 -14.20
CA SER A 79 -4.97 3.63 -13.85
C SER A 79 -4.49 2.41 -14.65
N THR A 80 -3.52 2.54 -15.53
CA THR A 80 -2.87 1.39 -16.19
C THR A 80 -1.79 0.76 -15.31
N PHE A 81 -1.36 1.47 -14.26
CA PHE A 81 -0.33 1.04 -13.30
C PHE A 81 1.00 0.64 -13.94
N THR A 82 1.38 1.32 -15.02
CA THR A 82 2.63 1.03 -15.74
C THR A 82 3.80 1.86 -15.27
N LEU A 83 3.56 3.10 -14.84
CA LEU A 83 4.59 4.00 -14.33
C LEU A 83 4.33 4.33 -12.86
N ILE A 84 5.17 3.77 -12.00
CA ILE A 84 5.17 4.08 -10.56
C ILE A 84 5.83 5.44 -10.32
N LEU A 85 5.20 6.27 -9.51
CA LEU A 85 5.73 7.57 -9.07
C LEU A 85 6.43 7.46 -7.73
N GLY A 86 5.87 6.71 -6.80
CA GLY A 86 6.39 6.49 -5.46
C GLY A 86 5.34 5.86 -4.57
N GLY A 87 5.60 5.83 -3.28
CA GLY A 87 4.68 5.31 -2.28
C GLY A 87 4.59 6.21 -1.07
N ASP A 88 3.54 6.02 -0.29
CA ASP A 88 3.36 6.68 1.00
C ASP A 88 2.69 5.73 2.00
N GLN A 89 2.87 6.04 3.27
CA GLN A 89 2.26 5.32 4.37
C GLN A 89 1.77 6.27 5.45
N GLN A 90 0.68 5.91 6.10
CA GLN A 90 0.12 6.63 7.25
C GLN A 90 0.05 5.70 8.45
N SER A 91 0.50 6.18 9.61
CA SER A 91 0.40 5.47 10.89
C SER A 91 -0.85 5.86 11.66
N PHE A 92 -1.38 4.92 12.44
CA PHE A 92 -2.50 5.13 13.35
C PHE A 92 -2.10 4.74 14.77
N ASN A 93 -2.14 5.71 15.65
CA ASN A 93 -1.85 5.51 17.08
C ASN A 93 -3.14 5.38 17.90
N VAL A 94 -4.14 4.77 17.31
CA VAL A 94 -5.42 4.44 17.93
C VAL A 94 -5.85 3.04 17.56
N ASN A 95 -6.55 2.37 18.44
CA ASN A 95 -7.12 1.06 18.14
C ASN A 95 -8.30 1.22 17.17
N LEU A 96 -8.45 0.29 16.24
CA LEU A 96 -9.62 0.21 15.37
C LEU A 96 -10.48 -0.99 15.78
N GLN A 97 -11.57 -0.72 16.45
CA GLN A 97 -12.51 -1.74 16.90
C GLN A 97 -13.25 -2.39 15.74
N THR A 98 -13.74 -3.60 15.95
CA THR A 98 -14.59 -4.31 15.00
C THR A 98 -15.77 -3.47 14.56
N GLY A 99 -16.00 -3.39 13.25
CA GLY A 99 -17.09 -2.63 12.63
C GLY A 99 -16.89 -1.11 12.60
N VAL A 100 -15.77 -0.61 13.13
CA VAL A 100 -15.45 0.82 13.13
C VAL A 100 -14.63 1.17 11.90
N SER A 101 -14.92 2.34 11.33
CA SER A 101 -14.19 2.91 10.19
C SER A 101 -13.36 4.11 10.62
N THR A 102 -12.24 4.32 9.96
CA THR A 102 -11.44 5.54 10.08
C THR A 102 -10.99 6.02 8.71
N GLN A 103 -10.80 7.34 8.62
CA GLN A 103 -10.28 7.96 7.41
C GLN A 103 -8.76 7.79 7.32
N TRP A 104 -8.27 7.55 6.11
CA TRP A 104 -6.85 7.55 5.79
C TRP A 104 -6.56 8.56 4.67
N THR A 105 -5.33 9.05 4.66
CA THR A 105 -4.84 9.99 3.65
C THR A 105 -3.39 9.64 3.31
N LEU A 106 -3.09 9.50 2.02
CA LEU A 106 -1.75 9.30 1.50
C LEU A 106 -1.40 10.40 0.51
N ASN A 107 -0.13 10.75 0.46
CA ASN A 107 0.36 11.85 -0.35
C ASN A 107 1.61 11.44 -1.15
N TYR A 108 1.70 11.91 -2.36
CA TYR A 108 2.94 11.90 -3.13
C TYR A 108 3.32 13.34 -3.47
N SER A 109 4.52 13.74 -3.10
CA SER A 109 5.05 15.08 -3.36
C SER A 109 6.30 15.01 -4.22
N SER A 110 6.42 15.92 -5.15
CA SER A 110 7.61 16.11 -5.98
C SER A 110 7.94 17.60 -6.05
N GLN A 111 9.22 17.91 -6.28
CA GLN A 111 9.65 19.29 -6.55
C GLN A 111 9.19 19.78 -7.94
N ASP A 112 8.85 18.85 -8.82
CA ASP A 112 8.25 19.12 -10.12
C ASP A 112 6.72 19.26 -9.99
N LYS A 113 6.09 19.92 -10.93
CA LYS A 113 4.63 20.14 -10.93
C LYS A 113 3.89 18.84 -11.25
N VAL A 114 3.50 18.09 -10.23
CA VAL A 114 2.84 16.79 -10.41
C VAL A 114 1.40 16.89 -10.90
N GLU A 115 0.71 18.00 -10.63
CA GLU A 115 -0.69 18.20 -11.04
C GLU A 115 -0.87 18.19 -12.56
N SER A 116 -0.02 18.97 -13.26
CA SER A 116 -0.11 19.06 -14.72
C SER A 116 0.39 17.81 -15.43
N ASP A 117 1.29 17.07 -14.80
CA ASP A 117 1.93 15.91 -15.40
C ASP A 117 1.13 14.63 -15.18
N TYR A 118 0.37 14.54 -14.08
CA TYR A 118 -0.38 13.34 -13.70
C TYR A 118 -1.85 13.61 -13.33
N PRO A 119 -2.65 14.18 -14.25
CA PRO A 119 -4.03 14.56 -13.95
C PRO A 119 -4.95 13.33 -13.69
N ASN A 120 -4.54 12.16 -14.11
CA ASN A 120 -5.28 10.90 -13.96
C ASN A 120 -4.55 9.89 -13.06
N PHE A 121 -3.73 10.36 -12.14
CA PHE A 121 -3.01 9.48 -11.24
C PHE A 121 -3.94 8.51 -10.50
N ALA A 122 -3.40 7.37 -10.13
CA ALA A 122 -4.13 6.34 -9.39
C ALA A 122 -3.22 5.69 -8.35
N ILE A 123 -3.82 5.03 -7.37
CA ILE A 123 -3.08 4.21 -6.41
C ILE A 123 -3.33 2.72 -6.66
N ASN A 124 -2.34 1.92 -6.30
CA ASN A 124 -2.43 0.47 -6.27
C ASN A 124 -1.66 -0.09 -5.07
N ASN A 125 -1.75 -1.41 -4.88
CA ASN A 125 -1.07 -2.11 -3.79
C ASN A 125 -1.38 -1.54 -2.41
N PHE A 126 -2.61 -1.07 -2.20
CA PHE A 126 -3.07 -0.63 -0.88
C PHE A 126 -3.09 -1.81 0.08
N ARG A 127 -2.52 -1.63 1.24
CA ARG A 127 -2.64 -2.58 2.35
C ARG A 127 -2.61 -1.89 3.71
N ALA A 128 -3.22 -2.55 4.68
CA ALA A 128 -3.04 -2.25 6.09
C ALA A 128 -2.09 -3.28 6.71
N PHE A 129 -1.26 -2.86 7.67
CA PHE A 129 -0.31 -3.75 8.32
C PHE A 129 0.05 -3.30 9.73
N ILE A 130 0.56 -4.25 10.52
CA ILE A 130 1.24 -4.01 11.80
C ILE A 130 2.73 -4.31 11.65
N SER A 131 3.57 -3.53 12.33
CA SER A 131 5.01 -3.83 12.41
C SER A 131 5.25 -4.88 13.50
N LYS A 132 5.93 -5.95 13.16
CA LYS A 132 6.47 -6.88 14.16
C LYS A 132 7.80 -6.31 14.68
N ASN A 133 7.83 -6.01 15.96
CA ASN A 133 9.06 -5.66 16.66
C ASN A 133 9.93 -6.90 16.86
#